data_52515f0bf77a8442174d2abda98fd8fc
#
_entry.id   52515f0bf77a8442174d2abda98fd8fc
#
_cell.length_a   1.000
_cell.length_b   1.000
_cell.length_c   1.000
_cell.angle_alpha   90.00
_cell.angle_beta   90.00
_cell.angle_gamma   90.00
#
_symmetry.space_group_name_H-M   'P 1'
#
loop_
_entity.id
_entity.type
_entity.pdbx_description
1 polymer ?
#
loop_
_entity_poly.entity_id
_entity_poly.type
_entity_poly.pdbx_seq_one_letter_code
_entity_poly.pdbx_strand_id
1 'polypeptide(L)'
;MKIEVLTLFPEMLAPMLSGSILGRAIEAGYLEVNLTNIRDFTLDKHRRTDDYPFGGGAGMVMFPQPIVDAIEARDPSHKARRIYMSPRGRTLTQKVVEELAQEESLLFLCGHYEGVDQRALDMCIDEELSIGDYVLSGGELGALVTIDSVSRLIPGVLGCDASSEDESFSMGLLEYPQYTRPAEYRGMRVPDVLLGGNHADIVAWRREQSLVITRKSRPDLLDTAPLDDSDRAILAQLEATDKAIALLSERGVTAERIECAETAAFPKKWFMRFVPENTRKAAKKQCFSGRRHIGWLWQAFSMDFAPHIDGEEAKVKLADKQPNLLYLPDENVLLKVCGTIPLDAFKHYILTDNAMTFTYVQPHKSGIGPYYCE
;
A
#
# COMPACT_ATOMS: atom_id res chain seq x y z
N MET A 1 -8.27 8.14 -27.55
CA MET A 1 -6.79 8.28 -27.62
C MET A 1 -6.26 7.46 -28.79
N LYS A 2 -5.32 8.01 -29.56
CA LYS A 2 -4.66 7.29 -30.66
C LYS A 2 -3.27 6.81 -30.21
N ILE A 3 -2.91 5.56 -30.49
CA ILE A 3 -1.62 4.95 -30.13
C ILE A 3 -1.02 4.28 -31.36
N GLU A 4 0.19 4.68 -31.72
CA GLU A 4 1.01 4.04 -32.76
C GLU A 4 2.14 3.26 -32.10
N VAL A 5 2.39 2.02 -32.50
CA VAL A 5 3.50 1.23 -31.99
C VAL A 5 4.36 0.77 -33.15
N LEU A 6 5.58 1.24 -33.18
CA LEU A 6 6.60 0.87 -34.18
C LEU A 6 7.46 -0.24 -33.61
N THR A 7 7.46 -1.41 -34.24
CA THR A 7 8.15 -2.62 -33.77
C THR A 7 8.63 -3.48 -34.94
N LEU A 8 9.57 -4.37 -34.70
CA LEU A 8 9.94 -5.43 -35.61
C LEU A 8 9.02 -6.67 -35.53
N PHE A 9 8.20 -6.77 -34.46
CA PHE A 9 7.40 -7.95 -34.13
C PHE A 9 5.96 -7.59 -33.71
N PRO A 10 5.14 -7.04 -34.65
CA PRO A 10 3.75 -6.66 -34.33
C PRO A 10 2.90 -7.85 -33.82
N GLU A 11 3.25 -9.07 -34.23
CA GLU A 11 2.59 -10.30 -33.77
C GLU A 11 2.76 -10.60 -32.28
N MET A 12 3.75 -10.01 -31.60
CA MET A 12 3.88 -10.12 -30.15
C MET A 12 2.85 -9.28 -29.39
N LEU A 13 2.39 -8.20 -29.97
CA LEU A 13 1.48 -7.25 -29.32
C LEU A 13 0.00 -7.52 -29.65
N ALA A 14 -0.28 -7.93 -30.89
CA ALA A 14 -1.65 -8.08 -31.39
C ALA A 14 -2.58 -8.96 -30.51
N PRO A 15 -2.16 -10.13 -29.99
CA PRO A 15 -3.00 -10.95 -29.11
C PRO A 15 -3.37 -10.27 -27.80
N MET A 16 -2.46 -9.50 -27.20
CA MET A 16 -2.69 -8.81 -25.93
C MET A 16 -3.64 -7.64 -26.12
N LEU A 17 -3.55 -6.93 -27.23
CA LEU A 17 -4.42 -5.78 -27.55
C LEU A 17 -5.84 -6.21 -27.94
N SER A 18 -6.06 -7.45 -28.36
CA SER A 18 -7.38 -7.97 -28.70
C SER A 18 -8.14 -8.56 -27.52
N GLY A 19 -7.52 -8.70 -26.37
CA GLY A 19 -8.09 -9.38 -25.20
C GLY A 19 -8.57 -8.43 -24.09
N SER A 20 -9.45 -8.97 -23.22
CA SER A 20 -9.83 -8.36 -21.95
C SER A 20 -10.33 -6.91 -22.06
N ILE A 21 -9.85 -6.02 -21.18
CA ILE A 21 -10.25 -4.61 -21.11
C ILE A 21 -9.76 -3.85 -22.33
N LEU A 22 -8.50 -4.07 -22.76
CA LEU A 22 -7.91 -3.39 -23.92
C LEU A 22 -8.69 -3.68 -25.21
N GLY A 23 -8.99 -4.96 -25.48
CA GLY A 23 -9.77 -5.35 -26.67
C GLY A 23 -11.14 -4.66 -26.69
N ARG A 24 -11.86 -4.66 -25.57
CA ARG A 24 -13.16 -3.98 -25.46
C ARG A 24 -13.06 -2.47 -25.63
N ALA A 25 -12.01 -1.84 -25.11
CA ALA A 25 -11.77 -0.41 -25.25
C ALA A 25 -11.49 -0.03 -26.72
N ILE A 26 -10.75 -0.87 -27.45
CA ILE A 26 -10.49 -0.70 -28.88
C ILE A 26 -11.77 -0.92 -29.69
N GLU A 27 -12.54 -1.98 -29.44
CA GLU A 27 -13.81 -2.26 -30.10
C GLU A 27 -14.84 -1.14 -29.88
N ALA A 28 -14.86 -0.56 -28.67
CA ALA A 28 -15.76 0.54 -28.33
C ALA A 28 -15.29 1.91 -28.85
N GLY A 29 -14.07 2.00 -29.43
CA GLY A 29 -13.52 3.24 -29.99
C GLY A 29 -12.94 4.21 -28.97
N TYR A 30 -12.75 3.83 -27.73
CA TYR A 30 -12.02 4.63 -26.72
C TYR A 30 -10.53 4.71 -27.04
N LEU A 31 -9.98 3.64 -27.63
CA LEU A 31 -8.60 3.52 -28.08
C LEU A 31 -8.57 3.17 -29.57
N GLU A 32 -7.65 3.78 -30.29
CA GLU A 32 -7.22 3.38 -31.62
C GLU A 32 -5.75 2.97 -31.54
N VAL A 33 -5.44 1.67 -31.63
CA VAL A 33 -4.08 1.16 -31.53
C VAL A 33 -3.66 0.59 -32.88
N ASN A 34 -2.60 1.15 -33.46
CA ASN A 34 -2.04 0.71 -34.72
C ASN A 34 -0.65 0.12 -34.51
N LEU A 35 -0.40 -1.05 -35.08
CA LEU A 35 0.89 -1.72 -35.05
C LEU A 35 1.57 -1.57 -36.42
N THR A 36 2.77 -1.01 -36.43
CA THR A 36 3.54 -0.79 -37.65
C THR A 36 4.83 -1.60 -37.60
N ASN A 37 5.05 -2.44 -38.63
CA ASN A 37 6.29 -3.16 -38.78
C ASN A 37 7.37 -2.26 -39.39
N ILE A 38 8.43 -1.95 -38.65
CA ILE A 38 9.54 -1.10 -39.07
C ILE A 38 10.21 -1.68 -40.34
N ARG A 39 10.18 -3.02 -40.53
CA ARG A 39 10.74 -3.68 -41.73
C ARG A 39 10.06 -3.28 -43.03
N ASP A 40 8.86 -2.75 -43.00
CA ASP A 40 8.15 -2.32 -44.20
C ASP A 40 8.69 -1.00 -44.77
N PHE A 41 9.51 -0.27 -43.98
CA PHE A 41 10.12 1.01 -44.32
C PHE A 41 11.62 0.88 -44.74
N THR A 42 12.22 -0.30 -44.64
CA THR A 42 13.62 -0.45 -45.03
C THR A 42 13.79 -0.40 -46.56
N LEU A 43 14.80 0.27 -47.02
CA LEU A 43 15.22 0.32 -48.44
C LEU A 43 16.12 -0.86 -48.84
N ASP A 44 16.54 -1.69 -47.86
CA ASP A 44 17.35 -2.86 -48.12
C ASP A 44 16.52 -3.95 -48.81
N LYS A 45 17.05 -4.49 -49.94
CA LYS A 45 16.38 -5.53 -50.73
C LYS A 45 16.12 -6.84 -49.97
N HIS A 46 16.86 -7.09 -48.90
CA HIS A 46 16.69 -8.25 -48.03
C HIS A 46 15.92 -7.92 -46.76
N ARG A 47 15.33 -6.71 -46.68
CA ARG A 47 14.54 -6.22 -45.53
C ARG A 47 15.33 -6.20 -44.23
N ARG A 48 16.65 -5.95 -44.29
CA ARG A 48 17.48 -5.77 -43.11
C ARG A 48 17.14 -4.42 -42.45
N THR A 49 17.17 -4.42 -41.12
CA THR A 49 16.86 -3.25 -40.28
C THR A 49 17.98 -2.95 -39.30
N ASP A 50 19.09 -3.68 -39.35
CA ASP A 50 20.17 -3.64 -38.37
C ASP A 50 21.54 -3.94 -39.01
N ASP A 51 22.64 -3.45 -38.39
CA ASP A 51 24.03 -3.72 -38.75
C ASP A 51 24.95 -3.63 -37.52
N TYR A 52 26.23 -3.97 -37.73
CA TYR A 52 27.25 -3.91 -36.69
C TYR A 52 27.43 -2.48 -36.16
N PRO A 53 27.63 -2.30 -34.83
CA PRO A 53 27.86 -0.97 -34.26
C PRO A 53 29.23 -0.41 -34.71
N PHE A 54 29.27 0.89 -34.97
CA PHE A 54 30.54 1.60 -35.09
C PHE A 54 31.34 1.52 -33.79
N GLY A 55 32.64 1.33 -33.90
CA GLY A 55 33.52 1.16 -32.72
C GLY A 55 33.67 -0.30 -32.30
N GLY A 56 32.95 -1.23 -32.93
CA GLY A 56 32.95 -2.66 -32.59
C GLY A 56 32.07 -2.96 -31.37
N GLY A 57 32.06 -4.22 -30.98
CA GLY A 57 31.21 -4.75 -29.91
C GLY A 57 30.41 -5.97 -30.37
N ALA A 58 29.72 -6.60 -29.42
CA ALA A 58 28.81 -7.71 -29.73
C ALA A 58 27.42 -7.15 -30.13
N GLY A 59 26.69 -7.94 -30.93
CA GLY A 59 25.33 -7.65 -31.33
C GLY A 59 25.20 -6.70 -32.53
N MET A 60 24.02 -6.21 -32.75
CA MET A 60 23.60 -5.39 -33.89
C MET A 60 22.87 -4.13 -33.37
N VAL A 61 22.84 -3.08 -34.17
CA VAL A 61 22.13 -1.83 -33.89
C VAL A 61 21.11 -1.56 -34.99
N MET A 62 19.89 -1.16 -34.63
CA MET A 62 18.86 -0.87 -35.63
C MET A 62 19.22 0.39 -36.43
N PHE A 63 19.03 0.31 -37.74
CA PHE A 63 19.27 1.42 -38.65
C PHE A 63 18.41 2.64 -38.38
N PRO A 64 18.92 3.87 -38.55
CA PRO A 64 18.13 5.08 -38.41
C PRO A 64 17.09 5.21 -39.54
N GLN A 65 17.39 4.88 -40.79
CA GLN A 65 16.53 5.13 -41.93
C GLN A 65 15.14 4.50 -41.80
N PRO A 66 14.93 3.17 -41.56
CA PRO A 66 13.59 2.61 -41.52
C PRO A 66 12.78 3.12 -40.31
N ILE A 67 13.45 3.53 -39.23
CA ILE A 67 12.82 4.07 -38.05
C ILE A 67 12.29 5.49 -38.31
N VAL A 68 13.15 6.37 -38.85
CA VAL A 68 12.77 7.74 -39.18
C VAL A 68 11.62 7.75 -40.19
N ASP A 69 11.75 6.99 -41.28
CA ASP A 69 10.72 6.89 -42.32
C ASP A 69 9.38 6.37 -41.75
N ALA A 70 9.42 5.39 -40.84
CA ALA A 70 8.23 4.87 -40.18
C ALA A 70 7.56 5.93 -39.28
N ILE A 71 8.35 6.67 -38.49
CA ILE A 71 7.84 7.73 -37.62
C ILE A 71 7.23 8.84 -38.46
N GLU A 72 7.92 9.33 -39.49
CA GLU A 72 7.42 10.38 -40.36
C GLU A 72 6.15 9.98 -41.13
N ALA A 73 6.05 8.72 -41.54
CA ALA A 73 4.86 8.21 -42.18
C ALA A 73 3.63 8.09 -41.25
N ARG A 74 3.86 7.75 -39.96
CA ARG A 74 2.79 7.53 -39.00
C ARG A 74 2.39 8.79 -38.24
N ASP A 75 3.32 9.71 -38.03
CA ASP A 75 3.10 10.99 -37.37
C ASP A 75 3.81 12.15 -38.10
N PRO A 76 3.38 12.45 -39.35
CA PRO A 76 4.05 13.45 -40.19
C PRO A 76 3.99 14.89 -39.66
N SER A 77 3.08 15.16 -38.74
CA SER A 77 2.86 16.49 -38.17
C SER A 77 3.37 16.63 -36.75
N HIS A 78 4.10 15.62 -36.22
CA HIS A 78 4.60 15.54 -34.84
C HIS A 78 3.50 15.94 -33.83
N LYS A 79 2.37 15.23 -33.89
CA LYS A 79 1.25 15.43 -32.97
C LYS A 79 1.26 14.45 -31.79
N ALA A 80 1.86 13.28 -32.00
CA ALA A 80 2.00 12.29 -30.96
C ALA A 80 3.20 12.61 -30.07
N ARG A 81 3.06 12.34 -28.77
CA ARG A 81 4.22 12.26 -27.89
C ARG A 81 4.98 10.98 -28.22
N ARG A 82 6.21 11.12 -28.71
CA ARG A 82 7.03 10.05 -29.25
C ARG A 82 7.96 9.50 -28.19
N ILE A 83 7.78 8.22 -27.85
CA ILE A 83 8.41 7.58 -26.70
C ILE A 83 9.24 6.39 -27.19
N TYR A 84 10.53 6.36 -26.84
CA TYR A 84 11.37 5.19 -27.01
C TYR A 84 11.40 4.36 -25.72
N MET A 85 11.04 3.07 -25.80
CA MET A 85 11.11 2.16 -24.65
C MET A 85 12.55 1.73 -24.40
N SER A 86 13.13 2.18 -23.30
CA SER A 86 14.57 2.06 -23.01
C SER A 86 14.85 1.99 -21.51
N PRO A 87 15.77 1.13 -21.03
CA PRO A 87 16.18 1.11 -19.62
C PRO A 87 16.87 2.40 -19.16
N ARG A 88 17.31 3.27 -20.09
CA ARG A 88 17.92 4.57 -19.78
C ARG A 88 16.89 5.66 -19.51
N GLY A 89 15.63 5.39 -19.82
CA GLY A 89 14.55 6.36 -19.76
C GLY A 89 14.08 6.69 -18.36
N ARG A 90 13.21 7.70 -18.30
CA ARG A 90 12.46 8.06 -17.09
C ARG A 90 11.64 6.86 -16.61
N THR A 91 11.69 6.53 -15.32
CA THR A 91 10.91 5.41 -14.78
C THR A 91 9.42 5.67 -14.84
N LEU A 92 8.66 4.72 -15.40
CA LEU A 92 7.20 4.73 -15.42
C LEU A 92 6.66 4.63 -13.99
N THR A 93 5.95 5.67 -13.58
CA THR A 93 5.22 5.74 -12.31
C THR A 93 3.78 6.10 -12.59
N GLN A 94 2.86 5.94 -11.60
CA GLN A 94 1.46 6.34 -11.77
C GLN A 94 1.33 7.81 -12.23
N LYS A 95 2.16 8.70 -11.71
CA LYS A 95 2.20 10.11 -12.14
C LYS A 95 2.56 10.27 -13.63
N VAL A 96 3.52 9.47 -14.12
CA VAL A 96 3.85 9.48 -15.56
C VAL A 96 2.70 8.93 -16.38
N VAL A 97 2.02 7.89 -15.92
CA VAL A 97 0.82 7.34 -16.55
C VAL A 97 -0.28 8.39 -16.64
N GLU A 98 -0.51 9.15 -15.57
CA GLU A 98 -1.48 10.25 -15.55
C GLU A 98 -1.11 11.37 -16.54
N GLU A 99 0.17 11.72 -16.65
CA GLU A 99 0.67 12.68 -17.65
C GLU A 99 0.39 12.17 -19.08
N LEU A 100 0.71 10.91 -19.37
CA LEU A 100 0.49 10.30 -20.70
C LEU A 100 -1.00 10.14 -21.04
N ALA A 101 -1.85 9.92 -20.05
CA ALA A 101 -3.29 9.80 -20.25
C ALA A 101 -3.96 11.13 -20.69
N GLN A 102 -3.29 12.28 -20.54
CA GLN A 102 -3.79 13.57 -21.03
C GLN A 102 -3.47 13.83 -22.51
N GLU A 103 -2.60 13.01 -23.12
CA GLU A 103 -2.23 13.18 -24.51
C GLU A 103 -3.34 12.67 -25.46
N GLU A 104 -3.53 13.35 -26.57
CA GLU A 104 -4.46 12.88 -27.61
C GLU A 104 -3.89 11.70 -28.40
N SER A 105 -2.55 11.65 -28.54
CA SER A 105 -1.85 10.63 -29.30
C SER A 105 -0.48 10.31 -28.72
N LEU A 106 -0.15 9.01 -28.69
CA LEU A 106 1.14 8.47 -28.27
C LEU A 106 1.76 7.68 -29.43
N LEU A 107 3.09 7.74 -29.60
CA LEU A 107 3.82 6.90 -30.50
C LEU A 107 4.95 6.20 -29.73
N PHE A 108 4.93 4.85 -29.71
CA PHE A 108 5.96 4.04 -29.07
C PHE A 108 6.91 3.47 -30.11
N LEU A 109 8.21 3.69 -29.91
CA LEU A 109 9.28 3.00 -30.63
C LEU A 109 9.79 1.85 -29.76
N CYS A 110 9.65 0.62 -30.23
CA CYS A 110 10.19 -0.59 -29.62
C CYS A 110 11.51 -0.95 -30.28
N GLY A 111 12.61 -0.77 -29.56
CA GLY A 111 13.93 -1.19 -30.01
C GLY A 111 14.20 -2.67 -29.77
N HIS A 112 15.17 -3.20 -30.50
CA HIS A 112 15.69 -4.57 -30.38
C HIS A 112 17.21 -4.57 -30.44
N TYR A 113 17.80 -5.73 -30.28
CA TYR A 113 19.27 -5.98 -30.34
C TYR A 113 20.01 -5.15 -29.28
N GLU A 114 21.12 -4.47 -29.65
CA GLU A 114 21.86 -3.58 -28.74
C GLU A 114 21.24 -2.17 -28.66
N GLY A 115 20.15 -1.94 -29.40
CA GLY A 115 19.38 -0.69 -29.39
C GLY A 115 19.21 -0.07 -30.78
N VAL A 116 18.87 1.20 -30.75
CA VAL A 116 18.56 2.03 -31.93
C VAL A 116 19.70 3.01 -32.19
N ASP A 117 20.01 3.30 -33.45
CA ASP A 117 20.96 4.34 -33.80
C ASP A 117 20.59 5.67 -33.18
N GLN A 118 21.51 6.27 -32.43
CA GLN A 118 21.26 7.46 -31.64
C GLN A 118 20.73 8.63 -32.48
N ARG A 119 21.13 8.72 -33.75
CA ARG A 119 20.65 9.77 -34.65
C ARG A 119 19.15 9.72 -34.89
N ALA A 120 18.54 8.51 -34.94
CA ALA A 120 17.08 8.38 -35.05
C ALA A 120 16.38 8.86 -33.77
N LEU A 121 16.96 8.57 -32.61
CA LEU A 121 16.42 9.03 -31.34
C LEU A 121 16.52 10.55 -31.23
N ASP A 122 17.68 11.15 -31.51
CA ASP A 122 17.92 12.59 -31.44
C ASP A 122 17.04 13.40 -32.42
N MET A 123 16.68 12.81 -33.56
CA MET A 123 15.85 13.46 -34.58
C MET A 123 14.36 13.36 -34.31
N CYS A 124 13.87 12.25 -33.74
CA CYS A 124 12.48 11.90 -33.82
C CYS A 124 11.79 11.61 -32.47
N ILE A 125 12.53 11.39 -31.40
CA ILE A 125 11.97 10.93 -30.10
C ILE A 125 11.95 12.09 -29.11
N ASP A 126 10.83 12.24 -28.38
CA ASP A 126 10.66 13.28 -27.36
C ASP A 126 11.21 12.84 -26.01
N GLU A 127 11.04 11.56 -25.66
CA GLU A 127 11.55 11.01 -24.40
C GLU A 127 11.85 9.52 -24.48
N GLU A 128 12.73 9.04 -23.59
CA GLU A 128 12.94 7.63 -23.30
C GLU A 128 12.17 7.24 -22.03
N LEU A 129 11.50 6.08 -22.02
CA LEU A 129 10.71 5.59 -20.90
C LEU A 129 11.15 4.17 -20.50
N SER A 130 11.37 3.97 -19.19
CA SER A 130 11.75 2.70 -18.58
C SER A 130 10.60 2.17 -17.71
N ILE A 131 10.36 0.86 -17.74
CA ILE A 131 9.41 0.19 -16.85
C ILE A 131 10.07 -0.44 -15.60
N GLY A 132 11.36 -0.20 -15.39
CA GLY A 132 12.10 -0.68 -14.21
C GLY A 132 13.56 -0.95 -14.48
N ASP A 133 14.32 -1.22 -13.43
CA ASP A 133 15.77 -1.42 -13.46
C ASP A 133 16.15 -2.86 -13.88
N TYR A 134 15.75 -3.23 -15.09
CA TYR A 134 16.10 -4.52 -15.71
C TYR A 134 16.08 -4.40 -17.22
N VAL A 135 16.76 -5.33 -17.89
CA VAL A 135 16.88 -5.34 -19.35
C VAL A 135 15.95 -6.39 -19.95
N LEU A 136 15.21 -6.00 -20.99
CA LEU A 136 14.37 -6.88 -21.80
C LEU A 136 15.01 -7.11 -23.17
N SER A 137 14.52 -8.13 -23.89
CA SER A 137 14.97 -8.43 -25.25
C SER A 137 14.50 -7.43 -26.31
N GLY A 138 13.47 -6.63 -25.99
CA GLY A 138 12.89 -5.60 -26.86
C GLY A 138 11.95 -4.67 -26.10
N GLY A 139 11.48 -3.62 -26.76
CA GLY A 139 10.62 -2.59 -26.18
C GLY A 139 9.13 -2.96 -26.08
N GLU A 140 8.70 -4.06 -26.71
CA GLU A 140 7.28 -4.41 -26.87
C GLU A 140 6.54 -4.58 -25.54
N LEU A 141 7.15 -5.29 -24.58
CA LEU A 141 6.55 -5.49 -23.27
C LEU A 141 6.44 -4.18 -22.50
N GLY A 142 7.44 -3.30 -22.62
CA GLY A 142 7.40 -1.97 -22.03
C GLY A 142 6.27 -1.11 -22.60
N ALA A 143 6.10 -1.14 -23.91
CA ALA A 143 5.00 -0.46 -24.59
C ALA A 143 3.64 -1.02 -24.14
N LEU A 144 3.48 -2.35 -24.06
CA LEU A 144 2.23 -2.97 -23.55
C LEU A 144 1.89 -2.57 -22.11
N VAL A 145 2.87 -2.59 -21.22
CA VAL A 145 2.67 -2.15 -19.81
C VAL A 145 2.21 -0.70 -19.77
N THR A 146 2.84 0.16 -20.56
CA THR A 146 2.48 1.59 -20.64
C THR A 146 1.09 1.79 -21.23
N ILE A 147 0.76 1.09 -22.33
CA ILE A 147 -0.56 1.15 -22.98
C ILE A 147 -1.65 0.69 -22.01
N ASP A 148 -1.46 -0.44 -21.30
CA ASP A 148 -2.43 -0.95 -20.33
C ASP A 148 -2.65 0.06 -19.21
N SER A 149 -1.57 0.57 -18.60
CA SER A 149 -1.63 1.54 -17.50
C SER A 149 -2.36 2.83 -17.90
N VAL A 150 -2.03 3.39 -19.08
CA VAL A 150 -2.64 4.62 -19.60
C VAL A 150 -4.11 4.41 -19.95
N SER A 151 -4.44 3.28 -20.59
CA SER A 151 -5.81 2.99 -21.02
C SER A 151 -6.81 2.92 -19.86
N ARG A 152 -6.37 2.47 -18.68
CA ARG A 152 -7.20 2.41 -17.46
C ARG A 152 -7.67 3.78 -16.97
N LEU A 153 -6.95 4.85 -17.32
CA LEU A 153 -7.29 6.24 -16.95
C LEU A 153 -8.15 6.94 -17.99
N ILE A 154 -8.42 6.30 -19.14
CA ILE A 154 -9.29 6.88 -20.16
C ILE A 154 -10.75 6.68 -19.77
N PRO A 155 -11.56 7.76 -19.71
CA PRO A 155 -12.98 7.66 -19.34
C PRO A 155 -13.73 6.64 -20.19
N GLY A 156 -14.49 5.76 -19.55
CA GLY A 156 -15.30 4.73 -20.20
C GLY A 156 -14.57 3.41 -20.49
N VAL A 157 -13.26 3.31 -20.31
CA VAL A 157 -12.49 2.07 -20.49
C VAL A 157 -12.72 1.09 -19.32
N LEU A 158 -12.72 1.59 -18.08
CA LEU A 158 -13.14 0.82 -16.91
C LEU A 158 -14.66 0.98 -16.72
N GLY A 159 -15.35 -0.09 -16.37
CA GLY A 159 -16.80 -0.10 -16.20
C GLY A 159 -17.33 0.70 -15.00
N CYS A 160 -16.45 1.18 -14.13
CA CYS A 160 -16.76 2.03 -12.98
C CYS A 160 -15.57 2.97 -12.74
N ASP A 161 -15.74 4.24 -13.00
CA ASP A 161 -14.70 5.27 -12.82
C ASP A 161 -14.27 5.41 -11.34
N ALA A 162 -15.17 5.09 -10.40
CA ALA A 162 -14.88 5.08 -8.97
C ALA A 162 -13.91 3.97 -8.52
N SER A 163 -13.68 2.93 -9.34
CA SER A 163 -12.72 1.88 -8.97
C SER A 163 -11.28 2.31 -9.05
N SER A 164 -10.94 3.34 -9.80
CA SER A 164 -9.58 3.87 -9.90
C SER A 164 -9.20 4.83 -8.76
N GLU A 165 -10.17 5.35 -8.00
CA GLU A 165 -9.93 6.32 -6.92
C GLU A 165 -9.28 5.67 -5.68
N ASP A 166 -9.62 4.42 -5.38
CA ASP A 166 -9.14 3.68 -4.21
C ASP A 166 -7.95 2.75 -4.52
N GLU A 167 -7.43 2.74 -5.75
CA GLU A 167 -6.31 1.87 -6.15
C GLU A 167 -4.97 2.35 -5.57
N SER A 168 -3.99 1.42 -5.56
CA SER A 168 -2.61 1.74 -5.16
C SER A 168 -2.07 2.94 -5.96
N PHE A 169 -1.40 3.85 -5.25
CA PHE A 169 -0.79 5.09 -5.73
C PHE A 169 -1.75 6.25 -6.00
N SER A 170 -3.04 6.05 -6.26
CA SER A 170 -4.00 7.14 -6.50
C SER A 170 -4.10 8.10 -5.33
N MET A 171 -4.10 7.57 -4.11
CA MET A 171 -4.09 8.33 -2.84
C MET A 171 -2.69 8.45 -2.22
N GLY A 172 -1.62 8.16 -2.99
CA GLY A 172 -0.24 8.15 -2.50
C GLY A 172 0.12 6.98 -1.57
N LEU A 173 -0.77 6.02 -1.38
CA LEU A 173 -0.58 4.82 -0.56
C LEU A 173 -0.79 3.55 -1.41
N LEU A 174 -0.41 2.40 -0.85
CA LEU A 174 -0.84 1.10 -1.37
C LEU A 174 -2.28 0.81 -0.94
N GLU A 175 -3.01 0.08 -1.79
CA GLU A 175 -4.37 -0.34 -1.52
C GLU A 175 -4.45 -1.32 -0.33
N TYR A 176 -5.58 -1.29 0.37
CA TYR A 176 -5.93 -2.21 1.44
C TYR A 176 -6.23 -3.63 0.91
N PRO A 177 -6.20 -4.70 1.75
CA PRO A 177 -6.47 -6.06 1.31
C PRO A 177 -7.96 -6.24 0.96
N GLN A 178 -8.22 -6.88 -0.16
CA GLN A 178 -9.56 -7.19 -0.65
C GLN A 178 -10.01 -8.59 -0.19
N TYR A 179 -11.29 -8.71 0.17
CA TYR A 179 -11.91 -9.96 0.59
C TYR A 179 -13.20 -10.20 -0.21
N THR A 180 -13.48 -11.49 -0.51
CA THR A 180 -14.71 -11.93 -1.16
C THR A 180 -15.29 -13.15 -0.48
N ARG A 181 -16.42 -13.65 -0.96
CA ARG A 181 -17.10 -14.87 -0.46
C ARG A 181 -16.28 -16.14 -0.72
N PRO A 182 -16.33 -17.11 0.18
CA PRO A 182 -17.10 -17.17 1.44
C PRO A 182 -16.46 -16.37 2.59
N ALA A 183 -17.24 -16.04 3.64
CA ALA A 183 -16.77 -15.28 4.80
C ALA A 183 -15.72 -16.03 5.63
N GLU A 184 -15.64 -17.35 5.49
CA GLU A 184 -14.60 -18.20 6.09
C GLU A 184 -14.09 -19.20 5.06
N TYR A 185 -12.77 -19.29 4.93
CA TYR A 185 -12.12 -20.26 4.04
C TYR A 185 -10.92 -20.91 4.74
N ARG A 186 -10.98 -22.22 4.95
CA ARG A 186 -9.94 -23.04 5.61
C ARG A 186 -9.51 -22.50 6.98
N GLY A 187 -10.48 -22.07 7.78
CA GLY A 187 -10.25 -21.51 9.12
C GLY A 187 -9.83 -20.04 9.15
N MET A 188 -9.59 -19.42 8.01
CA MET A 188 -9.33 -17.98 7.91
C MET A 188 -10.64 -17.23 7.64
N ARG A 189 -10.93 -16.22 8.46
CA ARG A 189 -12.15 -15.41 8.38
C ARG A 189 -11.88 -14.04 7.78
N VAL A 190 -12.87 -13.52 7.08
CA VAL A 190 -12.94 -12.10 6.70
C VAL A 190 -13.03 -11.27 7.98
N PRO A 191 -12.32 -10.13 8.09
CA PRO A 191 -12.44 -9.23 9.24
C PRO A 191 -13.89 -8.85 9.54
N ASP A 192 -14.30 -8.94 10.81
CA ASP A 192 -15.69 -8.72 11.22
C ASP A 192 -16.20 -7.31 10.87
N VAL A 193 -15.32 -6.31 10.84
CA VAL A 193 -15.65 -4.93 10.43
C VAL A 193 -16.23 -4.88 9.02
N LEU A 194 -15.74 -5.73 8.09
CA LEU A 194 -16.22 -5.80 6.72
C LEU A 194 -17.58 -6.50 6.59
N LEU A 195 -17.96 -7.28 7.59
CA LEU A 195 -19.25 -7.99 7.67
C LEU A 195 -20.32 -7.17 8.39
N GLY A 196 -19.94 -6.19 9.19
CA GLY A 196 -20.81 -5.42 10.08
C GLY A 196 -21.68 -4.36 9.40
N GLY A 197 -21.43 -4.01 8.13
CA GLY A 197 -22.23 -3.05 7.36
C GLY A 197 -22.13 -1.58 7.79
N ASN A 198 -21.29 -1.23 8.78
CA ASN A 198 -21.03 0.17 9.15
C ASN A 198 -20.00 0.78 8.21
N HIS A 199 -20.44 1.63 7.29
CA HIS A 199 -19.58 2.26 6.28
C HIS A 199 -18.43 3.08 6.88
N ALA A 200 -18.67 3.79 7.98
CA ALA A 200 -17.63 4.60 8.61
C ALA A 200 -16.48 3.74 9.18
N ASP A 201 -16.82 2.61 9.81
CA ASP A 201 -15.84 1.68 10.36
C ASP A 201 -15.06 0.97 9.23
N ILE A 202 -15.75 0.65 8.11
CA ILE A 202 -15.12 0.05 6.93
C ILE A 202 -14.11 1.01 6.30
N VAL A 203 -14.46 2.29 6.12
CA VAL A 203 -13.55 3.32 5.58
C VAL A 203 -12.34 3.51 6.49
N ALA A 204 -12.56 3.60 7.80
CA ALA A 204 -11.46 3.73 8.77
C ALA A 204 -10.53 2.52 8.74
N TRP A 205 -11.09 1.30 8.68
CA TRP A 205 -10.31 0.06 8.58
C TRP A 205 -9.50 0.00 7.29
N ARG A 206 -10.10 0.33 6.13
CA ARG A 206 -9.41 0.38 4.84
C ARG A 206 -8.22 1.34 4.88
N ARG A 207 -8.42 2.54 5.42
CA ARG A 207 -7.36 3.54 5.57
C ARG A 207 -6.23 3.04 6.47
N GLU A 208 -6.55 2.44 7.60
CA GLU A 208 -5.57 1.80 8.50
C GLU A 208 -4.77 0.72 7.76
N GLN A 209 -5.44 -0.18 7.04
CA GLN A 209 -4.76 -1.26 6.32
C GLN A 209 -3.84 -0.73 5.20
N SER A 210 -4.24 0.32 4.48
CA SER A 210 -3.39 0.97 3.50
C SER A 210 -2.12 1.53 4.13
N LEU A 211 -2.21 2.20 5.29
CA LEU A 211 -1.05 2.70 6.03
C LEU A 211 -0.14 1.58 6.51
N VAL A 212 -0.71 0.48 7.03
CA VAL A 212 0.04 -0.71 7.48
C VAL A 212 0.83 -1.33 6.34
N ILE A 213 0.16 -1.57 5.20
CA ILE A 213 0.77 -2.20 4.03
C ILE A 213 1.83 -1.29 3.42
N THR A 214 1.53 0.00 3.29
CA THR A 214 2.47 0.99 2.72
C THR A 214 3.73 1.09 3.59
N ARG A 215 3.57 1.23 4.91
CA ARG A 215 4.69 1.27 5.84
C ARG A 215 5.60 0.04 5.76
N LYS A 216 5.00 -1.14 5.56
CA LYS A 216 5.74 -2.40 5.46
C LYS A 216 6.43 -2.59 4.12
N SER A 217 5.76 -2.27 3.01
CA SER A 217 6.18 -2.67 1.66
C SER A 217 6.79 -1.53 0.86
N ARG A 218 6.34 -0.29 1.07
CA ARG A 218 6.77 0.91 0.36
C ARG A 218 6.80 2.11 1.31
N PRO A 219 7.67 2.08 2.35
CA PRO A 219 7.77 3.18 3.31
C PRO A 219 8.13 4.54 2.67
N ASP A 220 8.81 4.52 1.54
CA ASP A 220 9.14 5.69 0.73
C ASP A 220 7.91 6.50 0.29
N LEU A 221 6.76 5.85 0.08
CA LEU A 221 5.53 6.54 -0.29
C LEU A 221 4.98 7.42 0.85
N LEU A 222 5.24 7.08 2.11
CA LEU A 222 4.77 7.85 3.26
C LEU A 222 5.41 9.24 3.33
N ASP A 223 6.59 9.44 2.72
CA ASP A 223 7.28 10.73 2.70
C ASP A 223 6.53 11.77 1.84
N THR A 224 5.75 11.32 0.86
CA THR A 224 5.05 12.17 -0.11
C THR A 224 3.53 12.05 -0.07
N ALA A 225 3.00 11.03 0.63
CA ALA A 225 1.56 10.81 0.75
C ALA A 225 0.87 11.98 1.49
N PRO A 226 -0.35 12.36 1.10
CA PRO A 226 -1.15 13.36 1.78
C PRO A 226 -1.73 12.78 3.09
N LEU A 227 -0.90 12.77 4.15
CA LEU A 227 -1.27 12.25 5.46
C LEU A 227 -1.94 13.32 6.31
N ASP A 228 -3.09 12.99 6.88
CA ASP A 228 -3.76 13.82 7.88
C ASP A 228 -3.30 13.51 9.32
N ASP A 229 -3.86 14.21 10.31
CA ASP A 229 -3.52 14.01 11.73
C ASP A 229 -3.93 12.62 12.24
N SER A 230 -4.99 12.03 11.70
CA SER A 230 -5.44 10.67 12.04
C SER A 230 -4.45 9.64 11.51
N ASP A 231 -4.00 9.79 10.27
CA ASP A 231 -2.98 8.93 9.65
C ASP A 231 -1.67 8.95 10.45
N ARG A 232 -1.22 10.15 10.84
CA ARG A 232 0.00 10.31 11.66
C ARG A 232 -0.14 9.65 13.02
N ALA A 233 -1.33 9.74 13.64
CA ALA A 233 -1.61 9.07 14.91
C ALA A 233 -1.58 7.54 14.76
N ILE A 234 -2.14 6.98 13.68
CA ILE A 234 -2.09 5.55 13.36
C ILE A 234 -0.63 5.11 13.16
N LEU A 235 0.15 5.85 12.36
CA LEU A 235 1.56 5.52 12.11
C LEU A 235 2.39 5.55 13.40
N ALA A 236 2.18 6.54 14.27
CA ALA A 236 2.85 6.62 15.57
C ALA A 236 2.48 5.44 16.47
N GLN A 237 1.20 5.03 16.48
CA GLN A 237 0.73 3.85 17.21
C GLN A 237 1.36 2.55 16.67
N LEU A 238 1.48 2.41 15.34
CA LEU A 238 2.16 1.26 14.72
C LEU A 238 3.64 1.19 15.11
N GLU A 239 4.34 2.31 15.12
CA GLU A 239 5.73 2.38 15.55
C GLU A 239 5.90 1.99 17.03
N ALA A 240 5.04 2.51 17.91
CA ALA A 240 5.04 2.14 19.32
C ALA A 240 4.75 0.65 19.52
N THR A 241 3.81 0.11 18.73
CA THR A 241 3.47 -1.33 18.74
C THR A 241 4.68 -2.20 18.38
N ASP A 242 5.40 -1.87 17.30
CA ASP A 242 6.58 -2.62 16.87
C ASP A 242 7.69 -2.56 17.92
N LYS A 243 7.92 -1.39 18.53
CA LYS A 243 8.89 -1.23 19.64
C LYS A 243 8.53 -2.10 20.83
N ALA A 244 7.25 -2.15 21.21
CA ALA A 244 6.79 -2.98 22.31
C ALA A 244 6.94 -4.49 22.02
N ILE A 245 6.59 -4.92 20.79
CA ILE A 245 6.78 -6.32 20.34
C ILE A 245 8.27 -6.70 20.34
N ALA A 246 9.14 -5.85 19.83
CA ALA A 246 10.58 -6.10 19.81
C ALA A 246 11.13 -6.25 21.23
N LEU A 247 10.76 -5.36 22.15
CA LEU A 247 11.18 -5.43 23.56
C LEU A 247 10.72 -6.71 24.26
N LEU A 248 9.49 -7.16 23.99
CA LEU A 248 8.95 -8.42 24.51
C LEU A 248 9.68 -9.64 23.92
N SER A 249 9.95 -9.61 22.62
CA SER A 249 10.66 -10.68 21.90
C SER A 249 12.09 -10.87 22.43
N GLU A 250 12.83 -9.79 22.72
CA GLU A 250 14.16 -9.84 23.34
C GLU A 250 14.15 -10.51 24.70
N ARG A 251 13.00 -10.54 25.38
CA ARG A 251 12.79 -11.19 26.67
C ARG A 251 12.08 -12.54 26.57
N GLY A 252 11.97 -13.12 25.37
CA GLY A 252 11.40 -14.44 25.12
C GLY A 252 9.88 -14.50 25.17
N VAL A 253 9.18 -13.36 25.10
CA VAL A 253 7.72 -13.29 25.08
C VAL A 253 7.23 -13.07 23.65
N THR A 254 6.36 -13.95 23.19
CA THR A 254 5.69 -13.77 21.89
C THR A 254 4.53 -12.79 22.04
N ALA A 255 4.49 -11.78 21.17
CA ALA A 255 3.43 -10.80 21.15
C ALA A 255 2.91 -10.57 19.73
N GLU A 256 1.60 -10.41 19.60
CA GLU A 256 0.90 -10.12 18.35
C GLU A 256 0.15 -8.79 18.48
N ARG A 257 0.16 -8.02 17.41
CA ARG A 257 -0.60 -6.78 17.32
C ARG A 257 -2.10 -7.06 17.29
N ILE A 258 -2.87 -6.26 18.01
CA ILE A 258 -4.32 -6.16 17.88
C ILE A 258 -4.67 -4.94 17.00
N GLU A 259 -5.71 -5.04 16.20
CA GLU A 259 -6.14 -3.97 15.29
C GLU A 259 -6.44 -2.65 16.04
N CYS A 260 -6.17 -1.51 15.38
CA CYS A 260 -6.33 -0.18 16.00
C CYS A 260 -7.77 0.07 16.46
N ALA A 261 -8.78 -0.42 15.74
CA ALA A 261 -10.17 -0.29 16.14
C ALA A 261 -10.48 -0.99 17.47
N GLU A 262 -9.96 -2.20 17.67
CA GLU A 262 -10.09 -2.94 18.94
C GLU A 262 -9.29 -2.28 20.05
N THR A 263 -8.08 -1.82 19.74
CA THR A 263 -7.23 -1.07 20.67
C THR A 263 -7.94 0.20 21.14
N ALA A 264 -8.54 0.97 20.24
CA ALA A 264 -9.29 2.17 20.57
C ALA A 264 -10.56 1.90 21.41
N ALA A 265 -11.16 0.72 21.23
CA ALA A 265 -12.34 0.30 22.00
C ALA A 265 -11.99 -0.26 23.40
N PHE A 266 -10.75 -0.74 23.58
CA PHE A 266 -10.31 -1.43 24.81
C PHE A 266 -10.53 -0.59 26.07
N PRO A 267 -10.13 0.69 26.18
CA PRO A 267 -10.30 1.48 27.38
C PRO A 267 -11.76 1.58 27.83
N LYS A 268 -12.68 1.71 26.88
CA LYS A 268 -14.12 1.77 27.17
C LYS A 268 -14.65 0.41 27.64
N LYS A 269 -14.25 -0.70 26.97
CA LYS A 269 -14.65 -2.07 27.36
C LYS A 269 -14.15 -2.37 28.76
N TRP A 270 -12.87 -2.08 29.05
CA TRP A 270 -12.26 -2.25 30.35
C TRP A 270 -13.00 -1.46 31.44
N PHE A 271 -13.25 -0.16 31.18
CA PHE A 271 -13.95 0.73 32.12
C PHE A 271 -15.36 0.22 32.44
N MET A 272 -16.09 -0.24 31.44
CA MET A 272 -17.44 -0.78 31.62
C MET A 272 -17.45 -2.12 32.38
N ARG A 273 -16.36 -2.89 32.29
CA ARG A 273 -16.23 -4.18 32.97
C ARG A 273 -15.85 -4.03 34.44
N PHE A 274 -14.87 -3.20 34.76
CA PHE A 274 -14.28 -3.12 36.09
C PHE A 274 -14.77 -1.98 36.95
N VAL A 275 -15.43 -0.96 36.40
CA VAL A 275 -15.99 0.15 37.17
C VAL A 275 -17.49 -0.05 37.39
N PRO A 276 -17.96 -0.18 38.67
CA PRO A 276 -19.37 -0.37 38.99
C PRO A 276 -20.24 0.74 38.47
N GLU A 277 -21.50 0.41 38.10
CA GLU A 277 -22.44 1.35 37.47
C GLU A 277 -22.73 2.60 38.30
N ASN A 278 -22.84 2.43 39.59
CA ASN A 278 -23.13 3.53 40.56
C ASN A 278 -22.01 4.57 40.65
N THR A 279 -20.75 4.20 40.38
CA THR A 279 -19.58 5.09 40.41
C THR A 279 -19.14 5.58 39.02
N ARG A 280 -19.60 4.98 37.92
CA ARG A 280 -19.18 5.29 36.55
C ARG A 280 -19.24 6.75 36.17
N LYS A 281 -20.31 7.48 36.60
CA LYS A 281 -20.47 8.89 36.25
C LYS A 281 -19.37 9.77 36.86
N ALA A 282 -18.96 9.49 38.09
CA ALA A 282 -17.87 10.20 38.77
C ALA A 282 -16.51 9.77 38.22
N ALA A 283 -16.29 8.47 38.09
CA ALA A 283 -15.05 7.88 37.56
C ALA A 283 -14.77 8.35 36.13
N LYS A 284 -15.78 8.49 35.28
CA LYS A 284 -15.62 8.91 33.88
C LYS A 284 -14.97 10.29 33.76
N LYS A 285 -15.25 11.23 34.70
CA LYS A 285 -14.63 12.56 34.68
C LYS A 285 -13.14 12.52 34.97
N GLN A 286 -12.66 11.50 35.69
CA GLN A 286 -11.27 11.35 36.08
C GLN A 286 -10.49 10.48 35.08
N CYS A 287 -11.13 9.40 34.58
CA CYS A 287 -10.49 8.45 33.68
C CYS A 287 -10.47 8.86 32.21
N PHE A 288 -11.34 9.81 31.82
CA PHE A 288 -11.46 10.26 30.42
C PHE A 288 -11.50 11.78 30.34
N SER A 289 -10.77 12.37 29.40
CA SER A 289 -10.85 13.79 29.04
C SER A 289 -11.53 13.96 27.70
N GLY A 290 -12.68 14.62 27.69
CA GLY A 290 -13.47 14.84 26.48
C GLY A 290 -13.93 13.54 25.82
N ARG A 291 -13.76 13.44 24.49
CA ARG A 291 -14.06 12.24 23.70
C ARG A 291 -12.89 11.26 23.62
N ARG A 292 -11.68 11.67 24.01
CA ARG A 292 -10.46 10.86 23.95
C ARG A 292 -10.15 10.31 25.33
N HIS A 293 -9.70 9.05 25.36
CA HIS A 293 -9.10 8.44 26.53
C HIS A 293 -7.70 9.04 26.76
N ILE A 294 -7.36 9.42 28.02
CA ILE A 294 -6.06 10.03 28.34
C ILE A 294 -5.10 9.05 29.04
N GLY A 295 -5.33 7.76 29.01
CA GLY A 295 -4.41 6.81 29.65
C GLY A 295 -4.47 6.71 31.19
N TRP A 296 -5.47 7.32 31.83
CA TRP A 296 -5.55 7.41 33.30
C TRP A 296 -6.56 6.42 33.91
N LEU A 297 -6.75 5.28 33.30
CA LEU A 297 -7.68 4.24 33.78
C LEU A 297 -7.40 3.81 35.23
N TRP A 298 -6.12 3.83 35.64
CA TRP A 298 -5.71 3.51 37.01
C TRP A 298 -6.37 4.44 38.07
N GLN A 299 -6.83 5.62 37.69
CA GLN A 299 -7.56 6.50 38.62
C GLN A 299 -8.90 5.92 39.08
N ALA A 300 -9.46 4.95 38.34
CA ALA A 300 -10.64 4.22 38.78
C ALA A 300 -10.38 3.50 40.11
N PHE A 301 -9.17 3.06 40.37
CA PHE A 301 -8.76 2.41 41.60
C PHE A 301 -8.20 3.41 42.63
N SER A 302 -7.24 4.24 42.24
CA SER A 302 -6.59 5.20 43.16
C SER A 302 -7.56 6.21 43.83
N MET A 303 -8.78 6.36 43.28
CA MET A 303 -9.85 7.19 43.81
C MET A 303 -11.05 6.38 44.32
N ASP A 304 -10.87 5.09 44.56
CA ASP A 304 -11.86 4.15 45.11
C ASP A 304 -13.19 4.08 44.34
N PHE A 305 -13.17 4.33 43.04
CA PHE A 305 -14.35 4.17 42.19
C PHE A 305 -14.69 2.72 41.88
N ALA A 306 -13.71 1.82 42.00
CA ALA A 306 -13.88 0.40 41.79
C ALA A 306 -13.18 -0.41 42.91
N PRO A 307 -13.74 -1.57 43.32
CA PRO A 307 -13.10 -2.48 44.25
C PRO A 307 -11.74 -2.93 43.73
N HIS A 308 -10.74 -2.93 44.57
CA HIS A 308 -9.38 -3.35 44.17
C HIS A 308 -8.57 -3.85 45.39
N ILE A 309 -7.49 -4.54 45.08
CA ILE A 309 -6.40 -4.88 45.99
C ILE A 309 -5.18 -4.11 45.47
N ASP A 310 -4.33 -3.61 46.34
CA ASP A 310 -3.16 -2.82 45.94
C ASP A 310 -1.83 -3.38 46.46
N GLY A 311 -0.72 -2.78 46.03
CA GLY A 311 0.62 -3.05 46.51
C GLY A 311 1.11 -4.49 46.27
N GLU A 312 1.76 -5.06 47.25
CA GLU A 312 2.35 -6.42 47.16
C GLU A 312 1.27 -7.52 47.07
N GLU A 313 0.09 -7.31 47.68
CA GLU A 313 -1.00 -8.27 47.59
C GLU A 313 -1.53 -8.38 46.15
N ALA A 314 -1.59 -7.26 45.40
CA ALA A 314 -1.96 -7.24 43.99
C ALA A 314 -0.97 -8.05 43.13
N LYS A 315 0.34 -7.98 43.41
CA LYS A 315 1.38 -8.78 42.75
C LYS A 315 1.22 -10.28 43.02
N VAL A 316 0.93 -10.64 44.26
CA VAL A 316 0.69 -12.04 44.65
C VAL A 316 -0.51 -12.60 43.88
N LYS A 317 -1.60 -11.85 43.79
CA LYS A 317 -2.79 -12.26 43.02
C LYS A 317 -2.52 -12.42 41.52
N LEU A 318 -1.69 -11.53 40.93
CA LEU A 318 -1.30 -11.65 39.53
C LEU A 318 -0.47 -12.94 39.26
N ALA A 319 0.36 -13.37 40.22
CA ALA A 319 1.22 -14.54 40.02
C ALA A 319 0.43 -15.84 39.73
N ASP A 320 -0.82 -15.92 40.20
CA ASP A 320 -1.72 -17.05 39.96
C ASP A 320 -2.53 -16.90 38.64
N LYS A 321 -2.33 -15.84 37.89
CA LYS A 321 -3.07 -15.55 36.66
C LYS A 321 -2.18 -15.67 35.40
N GLN A 322 -2.82 -15.92 34.26
CA GLN A 322 -2.16 -15.96 32.96
C GLN A 322 -2.75 -14.86 32.06
N PRO A 323 -2.27 -13.62 32.20
CA PRO A 323 -2.71 -12.54 31.30
C PRO A 323 -2.25 -12.83 29.89
N ASN A 324 -3.14 -12.61 28.91
CA ASN A 324 -2.82 -12.74 27.50
C ASN A 324 -3.11 -11.46 26.71
N LEU A 325 -3.53 -10.38 27.39
CA LEU A 325 -3.65 -9.03 26.85
C LEU A 325 -2.79 -8.07 27.66
N LEU A 326 -1.97 -7.30 26.95
CA LEU A 326 -1.17 -6.19 27.47
C LEU A 326 -1.62 -4.90 26.79
N TYR A 327 -2.11 -3.95 27.57
CA TYR A 327 -2.42 -2.62 27.09
C TYR A 327 -1.44 -1.59 27.65
N LEU A 328 -0.85 -0.78 26.78
CA LEU A 328 0.05 0.32 27.11
C LEU A 328 -0.70 1.63 26.88
N PRO A 329 -1.22 2.26 27.95
CA PRO A 329 -2.12 3.41 27.84
C PRO A 329 -1.46 4.65 27.20
N ASP A 330 -0.20 4.90 27.51
CA ASP A 330 0.52 6.10 27.07
C ASP A 330 0.72 6.12 25.55
N GLU A 331 0.94 4.94 24.97
CA GLU A 331 1.15 4.74 23.53
C GLU A 331 -0.15 4.31 22.81
N ASN A 332 -1.22 4.03 23.56
CA ASN A 332 -2.47 3.44 23.05
C ASN A 332 -2.20 2.15 22.24
N VAL A 333 -1.43 1.23 22.81
CA VAL A 333 -1.05 -0.05 22.20
C VAL A 333 -1.70 -1.20 22.96
N LEU A 334 -2.38 -2.09 22.24
CA LEU A 334 -2.93 -3.35 22.77
C LEU A 334 -2.28 -4.53 22.06
N LEU A 335 -1.73 -5.44 22.84
CA LEU A 335 -1.04 -6.64 22.35
C LEU A 335 -1.69 -7.89 22.92
N LYS A 336 -1.81 -8.92 22.08
CA LYS A 336 -2.03 -10.29 22.54
C LYS A 336 -0.67 -10.90 22.82
N VAL A 337 -0.47 -11.41 24.02
CA VAL A 337 0.82 -11.93 24.51
C VAL A 337 0.72 -13.39 24.90
N CYS A 338 1.80 -14.12 24.64
CA CYS A 338 1.97 -15.53 25.04
C CYS A 338 3.32 -15.68 25.75
N GLY A 339 3.26 -16.11 26.99
CA GLY A 339 4.42 -16.24 27.88
C GLY A 339 4.34 -15.35 29.11
N THR A 340 5.35 -15.40 29.94
CA THR A 340 5.43 -14.60 31.18
C THR A 340 5.84 -13.18 30.83
N ILE A 341 4.95 -12.23 31.09
CA ILE A 341 5.18 -10.81 30.76
C ILE A 341 6.20 -10.24 31.77
N PRO A 342 7.32 -9.64 31.30
CA PRO A 342 8.28 -8.99 32.15
C PRO A 342 7.70 -7.68 32.71
N LEU A 343 7.33 -7.65 33.98
CA LEU A 343 6.64 -6.51 34.61
C LEU A 343 7.51 -5.26 34.72
N ASP A 344 8.83 -5.39 34.57
CA ASP A 344 9.81 -4.29 34.56
C ASP A 344 10.04 -3.68 33.16
N ALA A 345 9.46 -4.29 32.11
CA ALA A 345 9.66 -3.83 30.74
C ALA A 345 8.96 -2.50 30.43
N PHE A 346 7.86 -2.23 31.11
CA PHE A 346 7.02 -1.04 30.88
C PHE A 346 6.75 -0.30 32.20
N LYS A 347 6.60 1.01 32.10
CA LYS A 347 6.32 1.88 33.28
C LYS A 347 4.85 1.95 33.62
N HIS A 348 3.99 1.93 32.61
CA HIS A 348 2.55 2.04 32.75
C HIS A 348 1.88 1.01 31.85
N TYR A 349 1.13 0.08 32.45
CA TYR A 349 0.47 -0.98 31.68
C TYR A 349 -0.74 -1.55 32.40
N ILE A 350 -1.60 -2.18 31.62
CA ILE A 350 -2.75 -2.95 32.08
C ILE A 350 -2.64 -4.37 31.54
N LEU A 351 -2.76 -5.35 32.41
CA LEU A 351 -2.83 -6.76 32.08
C LEU A 351 -4.24 -7.30 32.34
N THR A 352 -4.73 -8.13 31.45
CA THR A 352 -5.99 -8.84 31.59
C THR A 352 -5.99 -10.09 30.72
N ASP A 353 -7.06 -10.91 30.80
CA ASP A 353 -7.33 -11.95 29.83
C ASP A 353 -8.35 -11.51 28.78
N ASN A 354 -8.53 -12.29 27.72
CA ASN A 354 -9.50 -12.00 26.65
C ASN A 354 -10.95 -11.84 27.15
N ALA A 355 -11.31 -12.55 28.21
CA ALA A 355 -12.63 -12.50 28.81
C ALA A 355 -12.79 -11.35 29.83
N MET A 356 -11.70 -10.63 30.13
CA MET A 356 -11.64 -9.60 31.18
C MET A 356 -12.15 -10.11 32.53
N THR A 357 -11.69 -11.30 32.93
CA THR A 357 -12.08 -11.89 34.23
C THR A 357 -11.35 -11.25 35.38
N PHE A 358 -10.17 -10.70 35.14
CA PHE A 358 -9.39 -9.92 36.09
C PHE A 358 -8.69 -8.77 35.38
N THR A 359 -8.18 -7.81 36.14
CA THR A 359 -7.25 -6.78 35.64
C THR A 359 -6.16 -6.49 36.66
N TYR A 360 -4.95 -6.26 36.16
CA TYR A 360 -3.83 -5.73 36.92
C TYR A 360 -3.34 -4.46 36.25
N VAL A 361 -3.21 -3.40 37.03
CA VAL A 361 -2.87 -2.06 36.54
C VAL A 361 -1.63 -1.55 37.24
N GLN A 362 -0.57 -1.28 36.48
CA GLN A 362 0.66 -0.63 36.93
C GLN A 362 0.61 0.85 36.55
N PRO A 363 0.44 1.80 37.48
CA PRO A 363 0.51 3.23 37.19
C PRO A 363 1.94 3.70 36.89
N HIS A 364 2.05 4.80 36.15
CA HIS A 364 3.36 5.43 35.88
C HIS A 364 3.95 6.19 37.08
N LYS A 365 3.14 6.48 38.10
CA LYS A 365 3.56 7.21 39.32
C LYS A 365 4.16 6.25 40.35
N SER A 366 5.37 6.51 40.78
CA SER A 366 6.01 5.79 41.89
C SER A 366 5.22 5.98 43.21
N GLY A 367 5.05 4.91 43.97
CA GLY A 367 4.35 4.94 45.24
C GLY A 367 2.81 4.87 45.18
N ILE A 368 2.26 4.66 43.99
CA ILE A 368 0.82 4.44 43.77
C ILE A 368 0.63 3.10 43.07
N GLY A 369 -0.24 2.22 43.60
CA GLY A 369 -0.46 0.87 43.08
C GLY A 369 0.72 -0.07 43.28
N PRO A 370 0.81 -1.19 42.56
CA PRO A 370 -0.14 -1.65 41.53
C PRO A 370 -1.52 -2.02 42.08
N TYR A 371 -2.50 -2.14 41.18
CA TYR A 371 -3.87 -2.49 41.54
C TYR A 371 -4.29 -3.80 40.86
N TYR A 372 -5.09 -4.59 41.55
CA TYR A 372 -5.70 -5.82 41.01
C TYR A 372 -7.21 -5.84 41.32
N CYS A 373 -8.02 -6.28 40.36
CA CYS A 373 -9.46 -6.45 40.47
C CYS A 373 -9.95 -7.67 39.67
N GLU A 374 -10.96 -8.39 40.17
CA GLU A 374 -11.68 -9.47 39.52
C GLU A 374 -13.09 -9.06 39.04
#